data_a1bec5d0210595277b559be695ebe41f
#
_entry.id   a1bec5d0210595277b559be695ebe41f
#
_cell.length_a   1.000
_cell.length_b   1.000
_cell.length_c   1.000
_cell.angle_alpha   90.00
_cell.angle_beta   90.00
_cell.angle_gamma   90.00
#
_symmetry.space_group_name_H-M   'P 1'
#
loop_
_entity.id
_entity.type
_entity.pdbx_description
1 polymer ?
#
loop_
_entity_poly.entity_id
_entity_poly.type
_entity_poly.pdbx_seq_one_letter_code
_entity_poly.pdbx_strand_id
1 'polypeptide(L)'
;MTVRKDKVEKENEAVEAPERDMESELAEAKELADKYLDTARRLQADFDNYRKRSQREAEEYRKYACASIVQDLLTVVDDLDRALASAQPDDVLTQGVRGVRSNLMKVLEANGLKEIPADGKFDPNYHEALCTVDGDEDGMIAEVFQKGYSLNGKVLRYAKVKVTKKKEPQTS
;
A
#
# COMPACT_ATOMS: atom_id res chain seq x y z
N MET A 1 57.40 -74.80 -5.08
CA MET A 1 56.87 -74.12 -3.90
C MET A 1 56.42 -72.68 -4.24
N THR A 2 56.02 -72.38 -5.51
CA THR A 2 55.78 -70.98 -5.95
C THR A 2 54.30 -70.69 -6.30
N VAL A 3 53.44 -71.71 -6.40
CA VAL A 3 52.07 -71.56 -6.89
C VAL A 3 51.06 -71.17 -5.77
N ARG A 4 51.41 -71.21 -4.48
CA ARG A 4 50.55 -70.87 -3.33
C ARG A 4 50.60 -69.43 -2.87
N LYS A 5 51.59 -68.64 -3.27
CA LYS A 5 51.72 -67.24 -2.93
C LYS A 5 50.85 -66.28 -3.83
N ASP A 6 50.77 -66.61 -5.09
CA ASP A 6 50.01 -65.78 -6.07
C ASP A 6 48.49 -65.87 -5.92
N LYS A 7 48.02 -66.88 -5.22
CA LYS A 7 46.53 -67.06 -4.97
C LYS A 7 46.07 -66.24 -3.74
N VAL A 8 46.94 -66.02 -2.77
CA VAL A 8 46.64 -65.26 -1.57
C VAL A 8 46.70 -63.74 -1.82
N GLU A 9 47.61 -63.29 -2.70
CA GLU A 9 47.69 -61.86 -3.11
C GLU A 9 46.53 -61.46 -3.99
N LYS A 10 45.99 -62.31 -4.87
CA LYS A 10 44.82 -62.02 -5.66
C LYS A 10 43.50 -62.03 -4.88
N GLU A 11 43.40 -62.76 -3.78
CA GLU A 11 42.21 -62.74 -2.90
C GLU A 11 42.18 -61.50 -1.98
N ASN A 12 43.32 -60.88 -1.67
CA ASN A 12 43.41 -59.67 -0.87
C ASN A 12 43.13 -58.37 -1.73
N GLU A 13 43.50 -58.36 -3.00
CA GLU A 13 43.18 -57.21 -3.90
C GLU A 13 41.68 -57.13 -4.26
N ALA A 14 40.94 -58.27 -4.20
CA ALA A 14 39.54 -58.32 -4.55
C ALA A 14 38.57 -57.85 -3.44
N VAL A 15 39.04 -57.68 -2.21
CA VAL A 15 38.22 -57.30 -1.05
C VAL A 15 38.33 -55.79 -0.73
N GLU A 16 39.40 -55.09 -1.17
CA GLU A 16 39.56 -53.66 -0.93
C GLU A 16 38.84 -52.75 -1.95
N ALA A 17 38.51 -53.26 -3.13
CA ALA A 17 37.87 -52.46 -4.17
C ALA A 17 36.40 -52.05 -3.86
N PRO A 18 35.52 -52.88 -3.28
CA PRO A 18 34.13 -52.51 -2.97
C PRO A 18 34.01 -51.55 -1.78
N GLU A 19 34.94 -51.51 -0.85
CA GLU A 19 34.88 -50.62 0.33
C GLU A 19 35.22 -49.17 -0.02
N ARG A 20 36.15 -48.93 -0.93
CA ARG A 20 36.50 -47.58 -1.42
C ARG A 20 35.40 -46.97 -2.27
N ASP A 21 34.67 -47.76 -3.04
CA ASP A 21 33.54 -47.33 -3.86
C ASP A 21 32.34 -46.92 -3.00
N MET A 22 32.07 -47.71 -1.94
CA MET A 22 30.95 -47.40 -1.00
C MET A 22 31.20 -46.15 -0.14
N GLU A 23 32.45 -45.89 0.27
CA GLU A 23 32.80 -44.68 1.02
C GLU A 23 32.67 -43.40 0.13
N SER A 24 33.05 -43.49 -1.12
CA SER A 24 32.91 -42.42 -2.11
C SER A 24 31.42 -42.10 -2.36
N GLU A 25 30.62 -43.13 -2.62
CA GLU A 25 29.17 -42.99 -2.83
C GLU A 25 28.46 -42.38 -1.59
N LEU A 26 28.87 -42.78 -0.40
CA LEU A 26 28.35 -42.26 0.87
C LEU A 26 28.73 -40.77 1.05
N ALA A 27 29.93 -40.35 0.67
CA ALA A 27 30.38 -38.97 0.75
C ALA A 27 29.59 -38.08 -0.23
N GLU A 28 29.41 -38.54 -1.47
CA GLU A 28 28.61 -37.85 -2.48
C GLU A 28 27.14 -37.71 -2.04
N ALA A 29 26.56 -38.80 -1.51
CA ALA A 29 25.17 -38.78 -1.01
C ALA A 29 24.98 -37.79 0.15
N LYS A 30 25.96 -37.69 1.07
CA LYS A 30 25.95 -36.72 2.19
C LYS A 30 26.04 -35.28 1.64
N GLU A 31 26.95 -35.01 0.73
CA GLU A 31 27.09 -33.68 0.12
C GLU A 31 25.82 -33.26 -0.61
N LEU A 32 25.19 -34.20 -1.30
CA LEU A 32 23.92 -33.93 -2.00
C LEU A 32 22.79 -33.67 -0.99
N ALA A 33 22.72 -34.43 0.10
CA ALA A 33 21.76 -34.23 1.17
C ALA A 33 21.91 -32.85 1.83
N ASP A 34 23.15 -32.43 2.11
CA ASP A 34 23.44 -31.10 2.67
C ASP A 34 23.01 -29.98 1.72
N LYS A 35 23.27 -30.13 0.44
CA LYS A 35 22.80 -29.18 -0.60
C LYS A 35 21.28 -29.08 -0.65
N TYR A 36 20.58 -30.21 -0.55
CA TYR A 36 19.12 -30.21 -0.50
C TYR A 36 18.58 -29.59 0.78
N LEU A 37 19.21 -29.85 1.94
CA LEU A 37 18.85 -29.23 3.22
C LEU A 37 19.00 -27.71 3.18
N ASP A 38 20.11 -27.22 2.65
CA ASP A 38 20.34 -25.78 2.50
C ASP A 38 19.33 -25.13 1.54
N THR A 39 19.06 -25.81 0.43
CA THR A 39 18.04 -25.35 -0.54
C THR A 39 16.65 -25.32 0.11
N ALA A 40 16.29 -26.37 0.86
CA ALA A 40 15.02 -26.44 1.57
C ALA A 40 14.88 -25.35 2.64
N ARG A 41 15.94 -25.09 3.42
CA ARG A 41 15.96 -24.00 4.41
C ARG A 41 15.77 -22.63 3.76
N ARG A 42 16.46 -22.39 2.65
CA ARG A 42 16.33 -21.15 1.90
C ARG A 42 14.92 -20.98 1.33
N LEU A 43 14.37 -22.03 0.73
CA LEU A 43 13.03 -22.03 0.19
C LEU A 43 11.97 -21.78 1.26
N GLN A 44 12.15 -22.38 2.45
CA GLN A 44 11.27 -22.14 3.60
C GLN A 44 11.30 -20.67 4.03
N ALA A 45 12.50 -20.06 4.12
CA ALA A 45 12.63 -18.65 4.47
C ALA A 45 11.98 -17.73 3.42
N ASP A 46 12.19 -18.03 2.14
CA ASP A 46 11.59 -17.28 1.04
C ASP A 46 10.06 -17.39 1.04
N PHE A 47 9.53 -18.60 1.32
CA PHE A 47 8.09 -18.84 1.44
C PHE A 47 7.48 -18.07 2.61
N ASP A 48 8.12 -18.05 3.77
CA ASP A 48 7.65 -17.32 4.94
C ASP A 48 7.64 -15.79 4.68
N ASN A 49 8.65 -15.27 3.99
CA ASN A 49 8.71 -13.88 3.56
C ASN A 49 7.61 -13.56 2.54
N TYR A 50 7.41 -14.43 1.56
CA TYR A 50 6.33 -14.29 0.58
C TYR A 50 4.96 -14.27 1.26
N ARG A 51 4.71 -15.22 2.18
CA ARG A 51 3.44 -15.29 2.93
C ARG A 51 3.15 -14.02 3.71
N LYS A 52 4.16 -13.50 4.44
CA LYS A 52 4.02 -12.24 5.19
C LYS A 52 3.73 -11.05 4.27
N ARG A 53 4.42 -10.98 3.12
CA ARG A 53 4.18 -9.92 2.13
C ARG A 53 2.78 -10.02 1.54
N SER A 54 2.38 -11.19 1.09
CA SER A 54 1.05 -11.43 0.51
C SER A 54 -0.09 -11.10 1.48
N GLN A 55 0.08 -11.42 2.77
CA GLN A 55 -0.90 -11.03 3.78
C GLN A 55 -1.04 -9.51 3.91
N ARG A 56 0.09 -8.77 3.95
CA ARG A 56 0.07 -7.30 4.00
C ARG A 56 -0.58 -6.69 2.76
N GLU A 57 -0.22 -7.18 1.57
CA GLU A 57 -0.82 -6.74 0.31
C GLU A 57 -2.34 -7.00 0.27
N ALA A 58 -2.80 -8.15 0.78
CA ALA A 58 -4.22 -8.47 0.87
C ALA A 58 -4.97 -7.55 1.87
N GLU A 59 -4.34 -7.21 2.99
CA GLU A 59 -4.91 -6.26 3.96
C GLU A 59 -5.00 -4.84 3.37
N GLU A 60 -3.97 -4.39 2.67
CA GLU A 60 -3.99 -3.11 1.97
C GLU A 60 -5.06 -3.08 0.88
N TYR A 61 -5.14 -4.14 0.07
CA TYR A 61 -6.17 -4.25 -0.95
C TYR A 61 -7.58 -4.15 -0.35
N ARG A 62 -7.85 -4.84 0.77
CA ARG A 62 -9.15 -4.75 1.47
C ARG A 62 -9.46 -3.34 1.96
N LYS A 63 -8.46 -2.61 2.47
CA LYS A 63 -8.63 -1.23 2.95
C LYS A 63 -9.02 -0.25 1.85
N TYR A 64 -8.56 -0.49 0.63
CA TYR A 64 -8.73 0.44 -0.49
C TYR A 64 -9.57 -0.12 -1.65
N ALA A 65 -10.13 -1.32 -1.51
CA ALA A 65 -10.95 -1.94 -2.54
C ALA A 65 -12.13 -1.06 -2.99
N CYS A 66 -12.71 -0.29 -2.06
CA CYS A 66 -13.82 0.61 -2.33
C CYS A 66 -13.40 2.03 -2.69
N ALA A 67 -12.09 2.33 -2.79
CA ALA A 67 -11.60 3.71 -2.98
C ALA A 67 -12.16 4.36 -4.24
N SER A 68 -12.22 3.64 -5.35
CA SER A 68 -12.79 4.13 -6.61
C SER A 68 -14.28 4.46 -6.47
N ILE A 69 -15.07 3.56 -5.89
CA ILE A 69 -16.51 3.78 -5.67
C ILE A 69 -16.73 4.98 -4.74
N VAL A 70 -15.94 5.09 -3.68
CA VAL A 70 -16.03 6.24 -2.76
C VAL A 70 -15.70 7.54 -3.49
N GLN A 71 -14.68 7.54 -4.37
CA GLN A 71 -14.31 8.71 -5.16
C GLN A 71 -15.44 9.15 -6.11
N ASP A 72 -16.12 8.21 -6.76
CA ASP A 72 -17.28 8.50 -7.62
C ASP A 72 -18.46 9.05 -6.79
N LEU A 73 -18.71 8.49 -5.60
CA LEU A 73 -19.73 8.99 -4.68
C LEU A 73 -19.45 10.40 -4.16
N LEU A 74 -18.19 10.80 -4.00
CA LEU A 74 -17.83 12.17 -3.65
C LEU A 74 -18.25 13.19 -4.71
N THR A 75 -18.31 12.80 -5.98
CA THR A 75 -18.85 13.67 -7.03
C THR A 75 -20.34 13.92 -6.83
N VAL A 76 -21.09 12.88 -6.42
CA VAL A 76 -22.52 13.03 -6.08
C VAL A 76 -22.71 13.91 -4.85
N VAL A 77 -21.84 13.79 -3.85
CA VAL A 77 -21.85 14.68 -2.66
C VAL A 77 -21.62 16.14 -3.06
N ASP A 78 -20.65 16.41 -3.96
CA ASP A 78 -20.39 17.76 -4.47
C ASP A 78 -21.62 18.34 -5.22
N ASP A 79 -22.32 17.49 -6.00
CA ASP A 79 -23.53 17.89 -6.71
C ASP A 79 -24.67 18.22 -5.73
N LEU A 80 -24.82 17.43 -4.67
CA LEU A 80 -25.77 17.71 -3.59
C LEU A 80 -25.42 19.02 -2.86
N ASP A 81 -24.14 19.24 -2.57
CA ASP A 81 -23.69 20.48 -1.91
C ASP A 81 -23.96 21.71 -2.80
N ARG A 82 -23.72 21.62 -4.12
CA ARG A 82 -24.03 22.67 -5.08
C ARG A 82 -25.53 22.94 -5.18
N ALA A 83 -26.35 21.89 -5.21
CA ALA A 83 -27.80 22.02 -5.22
C ALA A 83 -28.32 22.70 -3.95
N LEU A 84 -27.80 22.29 -2.78
CA LEU A 84 -28.17 22.88 -1.49
C LEU A 84 -27.73 24.34 -1.34
N ALA A 85 -26.61 24.74 -1.96
CA ALA A 85 -26.12 26.12 -1.94
C ALA A 85 -27.04 27.09 -2.74
N SER A 86 -27.74 26.58 -3.77
CA SER A 86 -28.65 27.35 -4.59
C SER A 86 -30.13 27.25 -4.16
N ALA A 87 -30.46 26.37 -3.21
CA ALA A 87 -31.83 26.13 -2.76
C ALA A 87 -32.24 27.07 -1.62
N GLN A 88 -33.55 27.28 -1.45
CA GLN A 88 -34.09 28.02 -0.30
C GLN A 88 -33.95 27.19 0.98
N PRO A 89 -33.35 27.75 2.05
CA PRO A 89 -33.04 26.99 3.27
C PRO A 89 -34.24 26.35 3.97
N ASP A 90 -35.40 27.00 3.91
CA ASP A 90 -36.60 26.63 4.66
C ASP A 90 -37.54 25.70 3.89
N ASP A 91 -37.22 25.36 2.65
CA ASP A 91 -38.04 24.43 1.85
C ASP A 91 -37.93 23.00 2.37
N VAL A 92 -39.09 22.32 2.49
CA VAL A 92 -39.20 20.93 3.01
C VAL A 92 -38.34 19.98 2.16
N LEU A 93 -38.30 20.15 0.85
CA LEU A 93 -37.47 19.35 -0.04
C LEU A 93 -35.97 19.57 0.24
N THR A 94 -35.57 20.82 0.43
CA THR A 94 -34.18 21.18 0.78
C THR A 94 -33.74 20.54 2.09
N GLN A 95 -34.60 20.52 3.10
CA GLN A 95 -34.33 19.84 4.37
C GLN A 95 -34.19 18.32 4.17
N GLY A 96 -35.05 17.72 3.34
CA GLY A 96 -34.95 16.29 2.99
C GLY A 96 -33.66 15.94 2.31
N VAL A 97 -33.23 16.71 1.31
CA VAL A 97 -31.96 16.51 0.58
C VAL A 97 -30.76 16.69 1.52
N ARG A 98 -30.79 17.66 2.42
CA ARG A 98 -29.75 17.85 3.46
C ARG A 98 -29.64 16.62 4.37
N GLY A 99 -30.79 16.03 4.74
CA GLY A 99 -30.83 14.79 5.51
C GLY A 99 -30.19 13.61 4.79
N VAL A 100 -30.51 13.42 3.50
CA VAL A 100 -29.91 12.36 2.66
C VAL A 100 -28.40 12.55 2.55
N ARG A 101 -27.94 13.78 2.23
CA ARG A 101 -26.51 14.11 2.17
C ARG A 101 -25.80 13.81 3.49
N SER A 102 -26.37 14.21 4.63
CA SER A 102 -25.81 13.96 5.96
C SER A 102 -25.71 12.47 6.25
N ASN A 103 -26.72 11.68 5.91
CA ASN A 103 -26.69 10.24 6.10
C ASN A 103 -25.63 9.56 5.22
N LEU A 104 -25.50 9.97 3.96
CA LEU A 104 -24.46 9.47 3.06
C LEU A 104 -23.07 9.73 3.64
N MET A 105 -22.79 10.96 4.11
CA MET A 105 -21.51 11.30 4.73
C MET A 105 -21.23 10.43 5.97
N LYS A 106 -22.21 10.23 6.84
CA LYS A 106 -22.04 9.35 8.03
C LYS A 106 -21.67 7.92 7.63
N VAL A 107 -22.27 7.37 6.58
CA VAL A 107 -21.93 6.04 6.08
C VAL A 107 -20.50 6.01 5.55
N LEU A 108 -20.08 7.01 4.78
CA LEU A 108 -18.71 7.10 4.24
C LEU A 108 -17.68 7.27 5.36
N GLU A 109 -17.97 8.12 6.36
CA GLU A 109 -17.11 8.32 7.55
C GLU A 109 -16.96 7.04 8.37
N ALA A 110 -18.04 6.28 8.56
CA ALA A 110 -18.00 4.99 9.24
C ALA A 110 -17.13 3.96 8.50
N ASN A 111 -16.93 4.14 7.18
CA ASN A 111 -16.04 3.33 6.35
C ASN A 111 -14.62 3.91 6.20
N GLY A 112 -14.27 4.91 7.02
CA GLY A 112 -12.91 5.44 7.10
C GLY A 112 -12.64 6.67 6.25
N LEU A 113 -13.69 7.28 5.63
CA LEU A 113 -13.56 8.57 4.97
C LEU A 113 -13.33 9.69 6.00
N LYS A 114 -12.43 10.61 5.71
CA LYS A 114 -12.21 11.82 6.52
C LYS A 114 -12.07 13.03 5.60
N GLU A 115 -12.76 14.10 5.94
CA GLU A 115 -12.57 15.40 5.28
C GLU A 115 -11.17 15.94 5.62
N ILE A 116 -10.49 16.50 4.63
CA ILE A 116 -9.21 17.16 4.80
C ILE A 116 -9.49 18.58 5.27
N PRO A 117 -8.96 19.00 6.46
CA PRO A 117 -9.12 20.37 6.94
C PRO A 117 -8.53 21.35 5.92
N ALA A 118 -9.28 22.38 5.59
CA ALA A 118 -8.86 23.42 4.66
C ALA A 118 -9.08 24.81 5.27
N ASP A 119 -8.89 24.92 6.57
CA ASP A 119 -8.95 26.13 7.39
C ASP A 119 -7.55 26.42 7.91
N GLY A 120 -6.80 27.29 7.27
CA GLY A 120 -5.49 27.66 7.73
C GLY A 120 -4.42 27.70 6.63
N LYS A 121 -3.25 27.15 6.92
CA LYS A 121 -2.11 27.18 6.02
C LYS A 121 -2.21 26.11 4.94
N PHE A 122 -1.85 26.48 3.71
CA PHE A 122 -1.75 25.56 2.57
C PHE A 122 -0.69 24.47 2.81
N ASP A 123 -1.07 23.22 2.59
CA ASP A 123 -0.16 22.07 2.61
C ASP A 123 -0.24 21.32 1.27
N PRO A 124 0.85 21.23 0.49
CA PRO A 124 0.87 20.53 -0.79
C PRO A 124 0.53 19.03 -0.73
N ASN A 125 0.63 18.40 0.44
CA ASN A 125 0.29 16.99 0.63
C ASN A 125 -1.23 16.74 0.64
N TYR A 126 -2.02 17.79 0.91
CA TYR A 126 -3.47 17.69 1.11
C TYR A 126 -4.28 18.67 0.25
N HIS A 127 -3.66 19.73 -0.25
CA HIS A 127 -4.34 20.82 -0.93
C HIS A 127 -3.78 21.03 -2.34
N GLU A 128 -4.64 21.39 -3.27
CA GLU A 128 -4.33 21.82 -4.63
C GLU A 128 -4.72 23.29 -4.78
N ALA A 129 -3.73 24.17 -4.95
CA ALA A 129 -3.98 25.59 -5.18
C ALA A 129 -4.38 25.84 -6.64
N LEU A 130 -5.62 26.28 -6.89
CA LEU A 130 -6.10 26.63 -8.22
C LEU A 130 -5.77 28.05 -8.63
N CYS A 131 -5.81 28.98 -7.68
CA CYS A 131 -5.49 30.38 -7.89
C CYS A 131 -5.00 31.05 -6.63
N THR A 132 -4.41 32.22 -6.79
CA THR A 132 -3.94 33.07 -5.70
C THR A 132 -4.73 34.38 -5.65
N VAL A 133 -4.82 34.99 -4.46
CA VAL A 133 -5.41 36.29 -4.22
C VAL A 133 -4.46 37.08 -3.30
N ASP A 134 -4.45 38.40 -3.46
CA ASP A 134 -3.69 39.27 -2.56
C ASP A 134 -4.22 39.15 -1.12
N GLY A 135 -3.33 39.01 -0.16
CA GLY A 135 -3.68 38.88 1.26
C GLY A 135 -2.56 39.37 2.17
N ASP A 136 -2.85 39.43 3.46
CA ASP A 136 -1.91 39.92 4.49
C ASP A 136 -0.79 38.92 4.80
N GLU A 137 -1.11 37.63 4.76
CA GLU A 137 -0.19 36.52 5.00
C GLU A 137 -0.05 35.67 3.74
N ASP A 138 1.16 35.15 3.49
CA ASP A 138 1.43 34.27 2.36
C ASP A 138 1.09 32.80 2.70
N GLY A 139 0.48 32.12 1.76
CA GLY A 139 0.21 30.67 1.86
C GLY A 139 -0.97 30.31 2.77
N MET A 140 -1.88 31.21 3.08
CA MET A 140 -3.12 30.92 3.79
C MET A 140 -4.22 30.53 2.81
N ILE A 141 -5.09 29.61 3.23
CA ILE A 141 -6.28 29.22 2.46
C ILE A 141 -7.34 30.34 2.62
N ALA A 142 -7.67 31.00 1.51
CA ALA A 142 -8.68 32.05 1.50
C ALA A 142 -10.09 31.52 1.21
N GLU A 143 -10.19 30.47 0.38
CA GLU A 143 -11.47 29.90 -0.04
C GLU A 143 -11.29 28.44 -0.46
N VAL A 144 -12.29 27.62 -0.22
CA VAL A 144 -12.33 26.22 -0.65
C VAL A 144 -13.33 26.07 -1.80
N PHE A 145 -12.85 25.70 -2.98
CA PHE A 145 -13.71 25.44 -4.13
C PHE A 145 -14.27 24.02 -4.13
N GLN A 146 -13.46 23.06 -3.65
CA GLN A 146 -13.86 21.67 -3.58
C GLN A 146 -13.20 21.02 -2.36
N LYS A 147 -13.99 20.34 -1.55
CA LYS A 147 -13.49 19.67 -0.36
C LYS A 147 -12.59 18.49 -0.70
N GLY A 148 -11.51 18.34 0.04
CA GLY A 148 -10.61 17.19 -0.04
C GLY A 148 -11.02 16.08 0.91
N TYR A 149 -10.69 14.85 0.55
CA TYR A 149 -11.01 13.67 1.37
C TYR A 149 -9.88 12.64 1.36
N SER A 150 -9.72 11.98 2.49
CA SER A 150 -8.82 10.83 2.67
C SER A 150 -9.62 9.60 3.10
N LEU A 151 -9.18 8.40 2.67
CA LEU A 151 -9.77 7.12 3.06
C LEU A 151 -8.70 6.28 3.75
N ASN A 152 -8.95 5.90 5.00
CA ASN A 152 -8.01 5.10 5.80
C ASN A 152 -6.59 5.66 5.83
N GLY A 153 -6.45 7.00 5.80
CA GLY A 153 -5.16 7.71 5.84
C GLY A 153 -4.51 7.98 4.47
N LYS A 154 -5.07 7.49 3.37
CA LYS A 154 -4.61 7.80 2.02
C LYS A 154 -5.49 8.87 1.39
N VAL A 155 -4.89 9.92 0.82
CA VAL A 155 -5.61 10.96 0.10
C VAL A 155 -6.30 10.36 -1.12
N LEU A 156 -7.64 10.50 -1.20
CA LEU A 156 -8.44 10.16 -2.38
C LEU A 156 -8.56 11.33 -3.34
N ARG A 157 -8.71 12.53 -2.77
CA ARG A 157 -8.88 13.76 -3.52
C ARG A 157 -8.34 14.93 -2.70
N TYR A 158 -7.52 15.76 -3.32
CA TYR A 158 -7.02 17.00 -2.71
C TYR A 158 -8.15 18.03 -2.54
N ALA A 159 -8.06 18.85 -1.50
CA ALA A 159 -8.94 20.02 -1.41
C ALA A 159 -8.47 21.07 -2.42
N LYS A 160 -9.38 21.51 -3.30
CA LYS A 160 -9.08 22.60 -4.26
C LYS A 160 -9.36 23.94 -3.60
N VAL A 161 -8.30 24.74 -3.49
CA VAL A 161 -8.31 25.95 -2.67
C VAL A 161 -7.78 27.16 -3.42
N LYS A 162 -8.19 28.35 -2.98
CA LYS A 162 -7.58 29.62 -3.28
C LYS A 162 -6.61 29.97 -2.16
N VAL A 163 -5.39 30.39 -2.50
CA VAL A 163 -4.34 30.67 -1.52
C VAL A 163 -3.99 32.15 -1.55
N THR A 164 -3.72 32.75 -0.40
CA THR A 164 -3.25 34.14 -0.31
C THR A 164 -1.79 34.23 -0.70
N LYS A 165 -1.47 35.30 -1.43
CA LYS A 165 -0.11 35.75 -1.72
C LYS A 165 0.09 37.14 -1.12
N LYS A 166 1.17 37.34 -0.38
CA LYS A 166 1.49 38.65 0.18
C LYS A 166 1.75 39.65 -0.93
N LYS A 167 1.06 40.77 -0.88
CA LYS A 167 1.24 41.87 -1.84
C LYS A 167 2.64 42.44 -1.69
N GLU A 168 3.47 42.34 -2.73
CA GLU A 168 4.75 43.04 -2.75
C GLU A 168 4.45 44.56 -2.81
N PRO A 169 5.13 45.37 -1.99
CA PRO A 169 4.99 46.83 -2.09
C PRO A 169 5.48 47.23 -3.48
N GLN A 170 4.58 47.80 -4.27
CA GLN A 170 4.97 48.39 -5.54
C GLN A 170 5.94 49.55 -5.23
N THR A 171 7.22 49.33 -5.49
CA THR A 171 8.26 50.36 -5.48
C THR A 171 8.02 51.20 -6.73
N SER A 172 7.42 52.38 -6.52
CA SER A 172 7.34 53.45 -7.51
C SER A 172 8.66 54.15 -7.62
#